data_f455957cbed718917e02662161322504
#
_entry.id   f455957cbed718917e02662161322504
#
_cell.length_a   1.000
_cell.length_b   1.000
_cell.length_c   1.000
_cell.angle_alpha   90.00
_cell.angle_beta   90.00
_cell.angle_gamma   90.00
#
_symmetry.space_group_name_H-M   'P 1'
#
loop_
_entity.id
_entity.type
_entity.pdbx_description
1 polymer ?
#
loop_
_entity_poly.entity_id
_entity_poly.type
_entity_poly.pdbx_seq_one_letter_code
_entity_poly.pdbx_strand_id
1 'polypeptide(L)'
;MLWTDAEDEISLEVDANTKFSVWVSFCEIYNENIHDLLEVAPGGALRRTALRLSQDVKGNTFVKDLRWVQVNSAEEAYTVMKLGKKNQSFSSTRLNHLSSRSHSVFSIRILRIEDVGTPRVQTVSELCLCDLAGSERCAKTHNKGERLKEAGNINTSLLILGKCINALRHNQQAK
;
A
#
# COMPACT_ATOMS: atom_id res chain seq x y z
N MET A 1 -10.91 -14.09 19.88
CA MET A 1 -11.46 -12.79 20.24
C MET A 1 -12.53 -12.50 19.21
N LEU A 2 -13.81 -12.70 19.61
CA LEU A 2 -14.98 -12.54 18.74
C LEU A 2 -15.26 -11.03 18.66
N TRP A 3 -15.18 -10.46 17.48
CA TRP A 3 -15.73 -9.15 17.22
C TRP A 3 -17.24 -9.31 17.24
N THR A 4 -17.89 -8.80 18.25
CA THR A 4 -19.35 -8.68 18.28
C THR A 4 -19.71 -7.59 17.30
N ASP A 5 -20.60 -7.90 16.36
CA ASP A 5 -21.24 -6.96 15.45
C ASP A 5 -22.04 -5.93 16.26
N ALA A 6 -21.36 -4.87 16.71
CA ALA A 6 -22.02 -3.64 17.06
C ALA A 6 -22.21 -2.91 15.71
N GLU A 7 -23.40 -3.02 15.14
CA GLU A 7 -23.86 -2.16 14.06
C GLU A 7 -24.03 -0.74 14.64
N ASP A 8 -22.90 -0.05 14.84
CA ASP A 8 -22.93 1.40 14.96
C ASP A 8 -23.20 1.95 13.55
N GLU A 9 -24.49 2.06 13.20
CA GLU A 9 -24.92 2.82 12.02
C GLU A 9 -24.52 4.28 12.20
N ILE A 10 -23.30 4.61 11.77
CA ILE A 10 -22.88 6.01 11.63
C ILE A 10 -23.66 6.57 10.42
N SER A 11 -24.79 7.22 10.70
CA SER A 11 -25.53 7.97 9.68
C SER A 11 -24.74 9.23 9.32
N LEU A 12 -24.18 9.26 8.12
CA LEU A 12 -23.58 10.47 7.56
C LEU A 12 -24.64 11.20 6.76
N GLU A 13 -24.95 12.44 7.14
CA GLU A 13 -25.73 13.33 6.30
C GLU A 13 -24.90 13.70 5.06
N VAL A 14 -25.27 13.17 3.92
CA VAL A 14 -24.63 13.44 2.64
C VAL A 14 -25.62 14.18 1.74
N ASP A 15 -25.15 15.28 1.14
CA ASP A 15 -25.93 16.00 0.11
C ASP A 15 -26.38 15.04 -1.00
N ALA A 16 -27.64 15.14 -1.43
CA ALA A 16 -28.25 14.29 -2.46
C ALA A 16 -27.47 14.29 -3.79
N ASN A 17 -26.72 15.33 -4.06
CA ASN A 17 -25.87 15.48 -5.25
C ASN A 17 -24.44 14.98 -5.05
N THR A 18 -24.13 14.41 -3.88
CA THR A 18 -22.78 13.86 -3.60
C THR A 18 -22.77 12.36 -3.82
N LYS A 19 -21.82 11.89 -4.61
CA LYS A 19 -21.53 10.48 -4.81
C LYS A 19 -20.11 10.16 -4.35
N PHE A 20 -19.88 8.92 -3.96
CA PHE A 20 -18.56 8.42 -3.60
C PHE A 20 -18.17 7.27 -4.53
N SER A 21 -16.90 7.22 -4.87
CA SER A 21 -16.30 6.09 -5.56
C SER A 21 -15.04 5.65 -4.81
N VAL A 22 -14.96 4.35 -4.50
CA VAL A 22 -13.86 3.78 -3.72
C VAL A 22 -12.97 2.95 -4.63
N TRP A 23 -11.68 3.17 -4.53
CA TRP A 23 -10.66 2.49 -5.31
C TRP A 23 -9.59 1.94 -4.38
N VAL A 24 -9.10 0.75 -4.68
CA VAL A 24 -8.02 0.13 -3.92
C VAL A 24 -6.84 -0.20 -4.81
N SER A 25 -5.65 -0.12 -4.23
CA SER A 25 -4.41 -0.60 -4.85
C SER A 25 -3.61 -1.39 -3.84
N PHE A 26 -2.74 -2.28 -4.32
CA PHE A 26 -1.88 -3.05 -3.44
C PHE A 26 -0.51 -3.24 -4.08
N CYS A 27 0.52 -2.76 -3.42
CA CYS A 27 1.89 -2.90 -3.88
C CYS A 27 2.81 -3.44 -2.78
N GLU A 28 3.95 -3.98 -3.20
CA GLU A 28 5.06 -4.31 -2.30
C GLU A 28 6.32 -3.54 -2.67
N ILE A 29 7.13 -3.25 -1.67
CA ILE A 29 8.48 -2.70 -1.81
C ILE A 29 9.45 -3.77 -1.36
N TYR A 30 10.19 -4.31 -2.29
CA TYR A 30 11.20 -5.34 -2.05
C TYR A 30 12.52 -4.95 -2.70
N ASN A 31 13.59 -4.91 -1.90
CA ASN A 31 14.94 -4.59 -2.35
C ASN A 31 14.96 -3.32 -3.23
N GLU A 32 14.32 -2.24 -2.73
CA GLU A 32 14.21 -0.90 -3.37
C GLU A 32 13.36 -0.85 -4.65
N ASN A 33 12.75 -1.96 -5.05
CA ASN A 33 11.82 -2.00 -6.18
C ASN A 33 10.37 -2.02 -5.69
N ILE A 34 9.49 -1.35 -6.43
CA ILE A 34 8.05 -1.34 -6.19
C ILE A 34 7.41 -2.29 -7.20
N HIS A 35 6.56 -3.18 -6.72
CA HIS A 35 5.83 -4.13 -7.56
C HIS A 35 4.34 -4.07 -7.28
N ASP A 36 3.53 -4.09 -8.34
CA ASP A 36 2.07 -4.19 -8.23
C ASP A 36 1.68 -5.63 -7.84
N LEU A 37 1.02 -5.79 -6.70
CA LEU A 37 0.52 -7.08 -6.25
C LEU A 37 -0.77 -7.51 -6.95
N LEU A 38 -1.43 -6.60 -7.68
CA LEU A 38 -2.64 -6.85 -8.45
C LEU A 38 -2.34 -7.10 -9.95
N GLU A 39 -1.06 -7.05 -10.35
CA GLU A 39 -0.65 -7.38 -11.71
C GLU A 39 -0.87 -8.86 -11.98
N VAL A 40 -1.61 -9.17 -13.05
CA VAL A 40 -1.74 -10.54 -13.56
C VAL A 40 -0.58 -10.78 -14.51
N ALA A 41 0.40 -11.57 -14.06
CA ALA A 41 1.54 -11.92 -14.91
C ALA A 41 1.09 -12.77 -16.11
N PRO A 42 1.38 -12.38 -17.35
CA PRO A 42 1.08 -13.19 -18.53
C PRO A 42 1.80 -14.54 -18.46
N GLY A 43 1.05 -15.63 -18.61
CA GLY A 43 1.62 -16.98 -18.69
C GLY A 43 2.22 -17.54 -17.40
N GLY A 44 1.86 -16.99 -16.22
CA GLY A 44 2.36 -17.50 -14.94
C GLY A 44 3.84 -17.15 -14.66
N ALA A 45 4.42 -16.20 -15.38
CA ALA A 45 5.79 -15.76 -15.17
C ALA A 45 5.93 -15.05 -13.82
N LEU A 46 6.87 -15.51 -12.98
CA LEU A 46 7.18 -14.99 -11.65
C LEU A 46 7.86 -13.60 -11.66
N ARG A 47 8.08 -13.01 -12.83
CA ARG A 47 8.79 -11.73 -12.95
C ARG A 47 7.80 -10.60 -13.10
N ARG A 48 7.59 -9.84 -12.03
CA ARG A 48 6.79 -8.63 -12.03
C ARG A 48 7.62 -7.44 -12.52
N THR A 49 6.96 -6.53 -13.20
CA THR A 49 7.57 -5.26 -13.63
C THR A 49 7.83 -4.39 -12.41
N ALA A 50 9.05 -3.84 -12.30
CA ALA A 50 9.33 -2.85 -11.29
C ALA A 50 8.70 -1.50 -11.70
N LEU A 51 7.86 -0.97 -10.82
CA LEU A 51 7.22 0.33 -11.00
C LEU A 51 8.16 1.46 -10.56
N ARG A 52 7.89 2.69 -11.03
CA ARG A 52 8.69 3.88 -10.72
C ARG A 52 7.88 4.92 -9.98
N LEU A 53 8.56 5.64 -9.08
CA LEU A 53 8.02 6.86 -8.51
C LEU A 53 8.07 7.97 -9.57
N SER A 54 7.01 8.77 -9.62
CA SER A 54 6.87 9.94 -10.48
C SER A 54 6.29 11.10 -9.67
N GLN A 55 6.38 12.30 -10.20
CA GLN A 55 5.77 13.48 -9.61
C GLN A 55 4.80 14.12 -10.59
N ASP A 56 3.69 14.62 -10.08
CA ASP A 56 2.76 15.44 -10.84
C ASP A 56 3.27 16.89 -10.99
N VAL A 57 2.53 17.71 -11.73
CA VAL A 57 2.88 19.12 -11.94
C VAL A 57 2.87 19.97 -10.67
N LYS A 58 2.26 19.47 -9.59
CA LYS A 58 2.21 20.12 -8.28
C LYS A 58 3.31 19.60 -7.33
N GLY A 59 4.14 18.66 -7.79
CA GLY A 59 5.19 18.04 -6.99
C GLY A 59 4.74 16.89 -6.10
N ASN A 60 3.48 16.41 -6.22
CA ASN A 60 3.02 15.24 -5.46
C ASN A 60 3.64 13.98 -6.04
N THR A 61 4.18 13.14 -5.18
CA THR A 61 4.78 11.87 -5.58
C THR A 61 3.71 10.77 -5.67
N PHE A 62 3.78 9.96 -6.72
CA PHE A 62 2.92 8.81 -6.92
C PHE A 62 3.67 7.65 -7.57
N VAL A 63 3.15 6.43 -7.46
CA VAL A 63 3.68 5.26 -8.15
C VAL A 63 3.06 5.21 -9.54
N LYS A 64 3.89 5.41 -10.58
CA LYS A 64 3.44 5.38 -11.96
C LYS A 64 3.03 3.96 -12.36
N ASP A 65 1.94 3.85 -13.11
CA ASP A 65 1.37 2.60 -13.64
C ASP A 65 0.89 1.61 -12.56
N LEU A 66 0.79 2.03 -11.29
CA LEU A 66 0.17 1.23 -10.24
C LEU A 66 -1.33 1.05 -10.53
N ARG A 67 -1.79 -0.18 -10.50
CA ARG A 67 -3.19 -0.53 -10.75
C ARG A 67 -4.09 -0.12 -9.59
N TRP A 68 -5.20 0.51 -9.93
CA TRP A 68 -6.30 0.83 -9.04
C TRP A 68 -7.55 0.06 -9.48
N VAL A 69 -8.21 -0.58 -8.53
CA VAL A 69 -9.44 -1.37 -8.75
C VAL A 69 -10.57 -0.68 -8.02
N GLN A 70 -11.65 -0.35 -8.74
CA GLN A 70 -12.86 0.15 -8.13
C GLN A 70 -13.55 -0.96 -7.35
N VAL A 71 -14.03 -0.65 -6.16
CA VAL A 71 -14.75 -1.58 -5.28
C VAL A 71 -16.03 -0.93 -4.77
N ASN A 72 -17.08 -1.73 -4.61
CA ASN A 72 -18.40 -1.26 -4.17
C ASN A 72 -18.77 -1.78 -2.78
N SER A 73 -17.96 -2.68 -2.22
CA SER A 73 -18.18 -3.23 -0.88
C SER A 73 -16.87 -3.56 -0.16
N ALA A 74 -16.95 -3.75 1.15
CA ALA A 74 -15.81 -4.19 1.95
C ALA A 74 -15.36 -5.60 1.54
N GLU A 75 -16.29 -6.49 1.16
CA GLU A 75 -16.00 -7.85 0.70
C GLU A 75 -15.21 -7.85 -0.61
N GLU A 76 -15.57 -6.96 -1.55
CA GLU A 76 -14.80 -6.78 -2.79
C GLU A 76 -13.38 -6.30 -2.48
N ALA A 77 -13.23 -5.27 -1.64
CA ALA A 77 -11.93 -4.76 -1.22
C ALA A 77 -11.09 -5.85 -0.55
N TYR A 78 -11.70 -6.65 0.33
CA TYR A 78 -11.04 -7.78 0.99
C TYR A 78 -10.63 -8.88 0.01
N THR A 79 -11.43 -9.14 -1.02
CA THR A 79 -11.11 -10.11 -2.08
C THR A 79 -9.90 -9.64 -2.89
N VAL A 80 -9.84 -8.35 -3.23
CA VAL A 80 -8.67 -7.75 -3.91
C VAL A 80 -7.42 -7.85 -3.02
N MET A 81 -7.54 -7.54 -1.72
CA MET A 81 -6.44 -7.68 -0.77
C MET A 81 -5.93 -9.13 -0.68
N LYS A 82 -6.84 -10.12 -0.59
CA LYS A 82 -6.48 -11.55 -0.59
C LYS A 82 -5.72 -11.95 -1.86
N LEU A 83 -6.15 -11.47 -3.03
CA LEU A 83 -5.47 -11.73 -4.28
C LEU A 83 -4.03 -11.20 -4.25
N GLY A 84 -3.84 -9.97 -3.80
CA GLY A 84 -2.52 -9.38 -3.66
C GLY A 84 -1.64 -10.13 -2.65
N LYS A 85 -2.18 -10.54 -1.50
CA LYS A 85 -1.46 -11.38 -0.51
C LYS A 85 -1.05 -12.73 -1.11
N LYS A 86 -1.92 -13.38 -1.88
CA LYS A 86 -1.57 -14.60 -2.60
C LYS A 86 -0.41 -14.35 -3.58
N ASN A 87 -0.46 -13.26 -4.32
CA ASN A 87 0.60 -12.88 -5.26
C ASN A 87 1.91 -12.54 -4.55
N GLN A 88 1.88 -11.90 -3.38
CA GLN A 88 3.06 -11.66 -2.54
C GLN A 88 3.71 -12.99 -2.12
N SER A 89 2.90 -13.97 -1.69
CA SER A 89 3.38 -15.29 -1.28
C SER A 89 4.01 -16.10 -2.41
N PHE A 90 3.52 -15.98 -3.65
CA PHE A 90 4.11 -16.66 -4.82
C PHE A 90 5.50 -16.13 -5.20
N SER A 91 5.82 -14.87 -4.87
CA SER A 91 7.16 -14.32 -5.05
C SER A 91 8.17 -14.91 -4.07
N SER A 92 7.67 -15.51 -2.98
CA SER A 92 8.49 -16.16 -1.96
C SER A 92 8.86 -17.58 -2.36
N THR A 93 9.78 -17.72 -3.33
CA THR A 93 10.29 -19.03 -3.71
C THR A 93 10.99 -19.75 -2.55
N ARG A 94 10.44 -20.90 -2.22
CA ARG A 94 10.99 -22.14 -1.63
C ARG A 94 11.81 -22.13 -0.35
N LEU A 95 12.34 -21.04 0.20
CA LEU A 95 13.28 -21.19 1.34
C LEU A 95 13.17 -20.16 2.49
N ASN A 96 12.39 -19.07 2.35
CA ASN A 96 12.24 -18.08 3.43
C ASN A 96 10.90 -17.35 3.31
N HIS A 97 10.26 -17.07 4.44
CA HIS A 97 9.07 -16.22 4.52
C HIS A 97 9.39 -14.81 4.02
N LEU A 98 9.11 -14.52 2.76
CA LEU A 98 9.36 -13.21 2.13
C LEU A 98 8.50 -12.11 2.74
N SER A 99 7.38 -12.44 3.38
CA SER A 99 6.52 -11.47 4.06
C SER A 99 7.25 -10.67 5.14
N SER A 100 8.33 -11.22 5.72
CA SER A 100 9.17 -10.49 6.69
C SER A 100 10.25 -9.62 6.04
N ARG A 101 10.40 -9.62 4.72
CA ARG A 101 11.49 -8.96 3.99
C ARG A 101 11.03 -7.93 2.98
N SER A 102 9.74 -7.80 2.76
CA SER A 102 9.14 -6.76 1.93
C SER A 102 8.18 -5.91 2.76
N HIS A 103 8.09 -4.63 2.44
CA HIS A 103 7.01 -3.80 2.92
C HIS A 103 5.85 -3.93 1.96
N SER A 104 4.62 -3.97 2.46
CA SER A 104 3.44 -3.92 1.60
C SER A 104 2.53 -2.76 1.98
N VAL A 105 1.93 -2.13 0.98
CA VAL A 105 1.04 -0.98 1.14
C VAL A 105 -0.26 -1.28 0.42
N PHE A 106 -1.34 -1.39 1.19
CA PHE A 106 -2.71 -1.44 0.69
C PHE A 106 -3.33 -0.07 0.84
N SER A 107 -3.61 0.59 -0.29
CA SER A 107 -4.18 1.93 -0.32
C SER A 107 -5.66 1.89 -0.68
N ILE A 108 -6.47 2.66 0.05
CA ILE A 108 -7.89 2.88 -0.19
C ILE A 108 -8.07 4.34 -0.54
N ARG A 109 -8.56 4.63 -1.74
CA ARG A 109 -8.80 5.98 -2.23
C ARG A 109 -10.29 6.22 -2.38
N ILE A 110 -10.78 7.29 -1.78
CA ILE A 110 -12.17 7.70 -1.81
C ILE A 110 -12.27 8.99 -2.63
N LEU A 111 -13.01 8.93 -3.72
CA LEU A 111 -13.35 10.08 -4.53
C LEU A 111 -14.72 10.61 -4.09
N ARG A 112 -14.78 11.87 -3.66
CA ARG A 112 -16.04 12.58 -3.48
C ARG A 112 -16.37 13.29 -4.78
N ILE A 113 -17.54 13.00 -5.31
CA ILE A 113 -17.98 13.45 -6.63
C ILE A 113 -19.24 14.29 -6.44
N GLU A 114 -19.22 15.51 -6.96
CA GLU A 114 -20.41 16.33 -7.13
C GLU A 114 -21.10 15.92 -8.43
N ASP A 115 -22.34 15.43 -8.33
CA ASP A 115 -23.12 14.88 -9.44
C ASP A 115 -24.21 15.88 -9.86
N VAL A 116 -23.81 17.10 -10.22
CA VAL A 116 -24.69 18.15 -10.75
C VAL A 116 -24.23 18.49 -12.16
N GLY A 117 -25.08 18.19 -13.14
CA GLY A 117 -24.74 18.44 -14.57
C GLY A 117 -23.60 17.51 -15.01
N THR A 118 -22.39 18.06 -15.19
CA THR A 118 -21.20 17.25 -15.48
C THR A 118 -20.55 16.84 -14.17
N PRO A 119 -20.46 15.52 -13.84
CA PRO A 119 -19.86 15.06 -12.60
C PRO A 119 -18.41 15.52 -12.44
N ARG A 120 -18.06 16.01 -11.25
CA ARG A 120 -16.71 16.51 -10.94
C ARG A 120 -16.20 15.91 -9.63
N VAL A 121 -14.95 15.44 -9.63
CA VAL A 121 -14.27 15.04 -8.42
C VAL A 121 -13.93 16.30 -7.61
N GLN A 122 -14.52 16.43 -6.44
CA GLN A 122 -14.26 17.55 -5.51
C GLN A 122 -13.05 17.30 -4.64
N THR A 123 -12.99 16.09 -4.07
CA THR A 123 -11.90 15.71 -3.17
C THR A 123 -11.47 14.26 -3.41
N VAL A 124 -10.20 14.02 -3.15
CA VAL A 124 -9.60 12.69 -3.11
C VAL A 124 -8.99 12.50 -1.74
N SER A 125 -9.51 11.52 -1.00
CA SER A 125 -8.94 11.10 0.29
C SER A 125 -8.28 9.75 0.14
N GLU A 126 -7.17 9.51 0.83
CA GLU A 126 -6.44 8.25 0.75
C GLU A 126 -6.07 7.76 2.15
N LEU A 127 -6.33 6.47 2.40
CA LEU A 127 -5.90 5.74 3.58
C LEU A 127 -4.93 4.64 3.13
N CYS A 128 -3.73 4.63 3.72
CA CYS A 128 -2.71 3.62 3.44
C CYS A 128 -2.53 2.71 4.65
N LEU A 129 -2.73 1.41 4.45
CA LEU A 129 -2.43 0.36 5.42
C LEU A 129 -1.09 -0.25 5.06
N CYS A 130 -0.10 -0.05 5.94
CA CYS A 130 1.27 -0.49 5.70
C CYS A 130 1.62 -1.69 6.59
N ASP A 131 2.02 -2.79 5.97
CA ASP A 131 2.62 -3.95 6.63
C ASP A 131 4.13 -3.91 6.36
N LEU A 132 4.91 -3.66 7.41
CA LEU A 132 6.34 -3.40 7.27
C LEU A 132 7.15 -4.68 7.42
N ALA A 133 8.27 -4.75 6.69
CA ALA A 133 9.26 -5.82 6.86
C ALA A 133 9.84 -5.81 8.26
N GLY A 134 10.31 -6.97 8.71
CA GLY A 134 10.94 -7.12 10.03
C GLY A 134 12.25 -6.32 10.14
N SER A 135 12.51 -5.82 11.35
CA SER A 135 13.70 -5.02 11.69
C SER A 135 14.82 -5.86 12.31
N GLU A 136 15.01 -7.10 11.83
CA GLU A 136 16.03 -8.00 12.39
C GLU A 136 17.43 -7.38 12.29
N ARG A 137 18.20 -7.51 13.38
CA ARG A 137 19.58 -7.05 13.41
C ARG A 137 20.46 -7.96 12.55
N CYS A 138 21.07 -7.41 11.51
CA CYS A 138 21.99 -8.11 10.61
C CYS A 138 23.15 -8.79 11.39
N ALA A 139 23.57 -8.25 12.53
CA ALA A 139 24.63 -8.80 13.37
C ALA A 139 24.30 -10.17 14.02
N LYS A 140 23.01 -10.53 14.13
CA LYS A 140 22.57 -11.82 14.67
C LYS A 140 22.33 -12.88 13.60
N THR A 141 22.31 -12.49 12.34
CA THR A 141 22.12 -13.40 11.22
C THR A 141 23.48 -13.61 10.55
N HIS A 142 23.96 -14.87 10.47
CA HIS A 142 25.20 -15.21 9.75
C HIS A 142 25.04 -15.06 8.22
N ASN A 143 24.30 -14.04 7.77
CA ASN A 143 24.03 -13.77 6.38
C ASN A 143 25.29 -13.23 5.68
N LYS A 144 25.58 -13.75 4.48
CA LYS A 144 26.69 -13.31 3.62
C LYS A 144 26.15 -12.94 2.23
N GLY A 145 26.86 -12.05 1.54
CA GLY A 145 26.56 -11.68 0.15
C GLY A 145 25.22 -10.94 0.00
N GLU A 146 24.38 -11.38 -0.93
CA GLU A 146 23.11 -10.72 -1.28
C GLU A 146 22.11 -10.62 -0.12
N ARG A 147 22.06 -11.62 0.76
CA ARG A 147 21.19 -11.60 1.94
C ARG A 147 21.58 -10.53 2.95
N LEU A 148 22.87 -10.25 3.08
CA LEU A 148 23.34 -9.16 3.95
C LEU A 148 22.95 -7.79 3.35
N LYS A 149 23.05 -7.62 2.03
CA LYS A 149 22.62 -6.42 1.32
C LYS A 149 21.11 -6.21 1.46
N GLU A 150 20.31 -7.25 1.26
CA GLU A 150 18.85 -7.21 1.44
C GLU A 150 18.45 -6.76 2.85
N ALA A 151 19.01 -7.39 3.88
CA ALA A 151 18.76 -7.00 5.27
C ALA A 151 19.22 -5.55 5.57
N GLY A 152 20.31 -5.11 4.94
CA GLY A 152 20.77 -3.71 4.99
C GLY A 152 19.76 -2.75 4.40
N ASN A 153 19.19 -3.06 3.24
CA ASN A 153 18.17 -2.24 2.58
C ASN A 153 16.90 -2.14 3.41
N ILE A 154 16.42 -3.24 4.01
CA ILE A 154 15.26 -3.25 4.90
C ILE A 154 15.50 -2.31 6.10
N ASN A 155 16.62 -2.45 6.79
CA ASN A 155 16.93 -1.62 7.95
C ASN A 155 17.09 -0.14 7.58
N THR A 156 17.66 0.15 6.40
CA THR A 156 17.80 1.53 5.89
C THR A 156 16.44 2.15 5.62
N SER A 157 15.52 1.43 4.96
CA SER A 157 14.17 1.93 4.68
C SER A 157 13.39 2.22 5.95
N LEU A 158 13.45 1.35 6.95
CA LEU A 158 12.81 1.54 8.26
C LEU A 158 13.42 2.71 9.04
N LEU A 159 14.73 2.90 8.97
CA LEU A 159 15.42 4.05 9.60
C LEU A 159 14.97 5.38 8.97
N ILE A 160 14.87 5.43 7.64
CA ILE A 160 14.40 6.61 6.91
C ILE A 160 12.95 6.90 7.26
N LEU A 161 12.08 5.89 7.29
CA LEU A 161 10.69 6.04 7.70
C LEU A 161 10.59 6.62 9.12
N GLY A 162 11.38 6.10 10.07
CA GLY A 162 11.45 6.64 11.43
C GLY A 162 11.87 8.10 11.48
N LYS A 163 12.84 8.51 10.66
CA LYS A 163 13.25 9.94 10.53
C LYS A 163 12.12 10.80 9.99
N CYS A 164 11.38 10.32 8.96
CA CYS A 164 10.24 11.04 8.40
C CYS A 164 9.12 11.24 9.44
N ILE A 165 8.77 10.19 10.20
CA ILE A 165 7.77 10.27 11.27
C ILE A 165 8.19 11.29 12.35
N ASN A 166 9.45 11.26 12.76
CA ASN A 166 9.97 12.21 13.73
C ASN A 166 9.92 13.66 13.21
N ALA A 167 10.28 13.89 11.96
CA ALA A 167 10.19 15.22 11.34
C ALA A 167 8.74 15.73 11.29
N LEU A 168 7.78 14.88 10.91
CA LEU A 168 6.35 15.21 10.91
C LEU A 168 5.86 15.58 12.32
N ARG A 169 6.25 14.80 13.34
CA ARG A 169 5.92 15.07 14.73
C ARG A 169 6.45 16.43 15.20
N HIS A 170 7.70 16.75 14.89
CA HIS A 170 8.29 18.06 15.23
C HIS A 170 7.55 19.20 14.55
N ASN A 171 7.22 19.07 13.25
CA ASN A 171 6.48 20.09 12.51
C ASN A 171 5.06 20.31 13.04
N GLN A 172 4.42 19.27 13.60
CA GLN A 172 3.10 19.41 14.25
C GLN A 172 3.17 20.13 15.60
N GLN A 173 4.28 19.96 16.33
CA GLN A 173 4.49 20.62 17.63
C GLN A 173 4.96 22.08 17.51
N ALA A 174 5.47 22.47 16.35
CA ALA A 174 5.94 23.83 16.07
C ALA A 174 4.83 24.79 15.57
N LYS A 175 3.61 24.28 15.37
CA LYS A 175 2.39 25.05 15.05
C LYS A 175 1.58 25.32 16.29
#